data_59952ddb122cacf1efd27e0cf66681f6
#
_entry.id   59952ddb122cacf1efd27e0cf66681f6
#
_cell.length_a   1.000
_cell.length_b   1.000
_cell.length_c   1.000
_cell.angle_alpha   90.00
_cell.angle_beta   90.00
_cell.angle_gamma   90.00
#
_symmetry.space_group_name_H-M   'P 1'
#
loop_
_entity.id
_entity.type
_entity.pdbx_description
1 polymer ?
#
loop_
_entity_poly.entity_id
_entity_poly.type
_entity_poly.pdbx_seq_one_letter_code
_entity_poly.pdbx_strand_id
1 'polypeptide(L)'
;TANFLLDHMLGADIRVKEHDDFQAHKDEMMQEVYQEVLDQGSKPYIIPMGASNGIGTLGYIDAFDEILEYEKKTGIVFDTIIDAVGSGGTYTGLYLGNVLRQTHKDIVGINVCDDADFFIKEINRIIDETLPHLDVEDVDRSHIHIIDGYVGRGYSLSRKEELKAISDLSRHSGIILDPVYTGKAYYGLIHELEKGTFDHAKNILFMHTGGIYGLFSKSKEII
;
A
#
# COMPACT_ATOMS: atom_id res chain seq x y z
N THR A 1 1.82 -21.03 -2.95
CA THR A 1 1.30 -20.00 -2.01
C THR A 1 -0.22 -19.89 -2.14
N ALA A 2 -0.88 -19.33 -1.14
CA ALA A 2 -2.35 -19.19 -1.15
C ALA A 2 -2.84 -18.32 -2.32
N ASN A 3 -2.19 -17.20 -2.63
CA ASN A 3 -2.54 -16.36 -3.77
C ASN A 3 -2.43 -17.13 -5.09
N PHE A 4 -1.32 -17.84 -5.33
CA PHE A 4 -1.12 -18.64 -6.53
C PHE A 4 -2.19 -19.74 -6.70
N LEU A 5 -2.67 -20.34 -5.59
CA LEU A 5 -3.79 -21.26 -5.63
C LEU A 5 -5.09 -20.58 -6.08
N LEU A 6 -5.36 -19.37 -5.56
CA LEU A 6 -6.55 -18.61 -5.94
C LEU A 6 -6.51 -18.21 -7.41
N ASP A 7 -5.36 -17.79 -7.93
CA ASP A 7 -5.19 -17.44 -9.34
C ASP A 7 -5.55 -18.63 -10.25
N HIS A 8 -5.05 -19.84 -9.91
CA HIS A 8 -5.42 -21.06 -10.63
C HIS A 8 -6.92 -21.40 -10.50
N MET A 9 -7.49 -21.28 -9.30
CA MET A 9 -8.92 -21.57 -9.09
C MET A 9 -9.84 -20.62 -9.86
N LEU A 10 -9.40 -19.38 -10.06
CA LEU A 10 -10.13 -18.36 -10.82
C LEU A 10 -9.90 -18.47 -12.33
N GLY A 11 -9.03 -19.40 -12.78
CA GLY A 11 -8.77 -19.63 -14.18
C GLY A 11 -7.87 -18.58 -14.84
N ALA A 12 -7.02 -17.91 -14.06
CA ALA A 12 -6.06 -16.97 -14.61
C ALA A 12 -5.02 -17.67 -15.50
N ASP A 13 -4.69 -17.07 -16.64
CA ASP A 13 -3.52 -17.47 -17.44
C ASP A 13 -2.25 -16.92 -16.76
N ILE A 14 -1.48 -17.83 -16.14
CA ILE A 14 -0.34 -17.47 -15.31
C ILE A 14 0.96 -17.71 -16.05
N ARG A 15 1.74 -16.65 -16.27
CA ARG A 15 3.04 -16.68 -16.91
C ARG A 15 4.14 -16.44 -15.87
N VAL A 16 4.86 -17.48 -15.52
CA VAL A 16 5.97 -17.41 -14.55
C VAL A 16 7.26 -17.07 -15.27
N LYS A 17 7.99 -16.11 -14.76
CA LYS A 17 9.31 -15.67 -15.26
C LYS A 17 10.31 -15.65 -14.11
N GLU A 18 11.59 -15.75 -14.45
CA GLU A 18 12.66 -15.51 -13.49
C GLU A 18 12.66 -14.05 -13.04
N HIS A 19 13.03 -13.81 -11.78
CA HIS A 19 12.94 -12.49 -11.16
C HIS A 19 13.67 -11.40 -11.95
N ASP A 20 14.92 -11.65 -12.30
CA ASP A 20 15.77 -10.66 -12.98
C ASP A 20 15.29 -10.38 -14.41
N ASP A 21 14.82 -11.40 -15.13
CA ASP A 21 14.23 -11.27 -16.46
C ASP A 21 12.93 -10.46 -16.42
N PHE A 22 12.07 -10.74 -15.43
CA PHE A 22 10.84 -9.97 -15.22
C PHE A 22 11.14 -8.51 -14.90
N GLN A 23 12.08 -8.21 -14.01
CA GLN A 23 12.43 -6.84 -13.66
C GLN A 23 12.99 -6.05 -14.84
N ALA A 24 13.78 -6.70 -15.70
CA ALA A 24 14.38 -6.06 -16.87
C ALA A 24 13.37 -5.79 -18.00
N HIS A 25 12.37 -6.67 -18.21
CA HIS A 25 11.53 -6.70 -19.41
C HIS A 25 10.03 -6.69 -19.11
N LYS A 26 9.59 -6.35 -17.89
CA LYS A 26 8.18 -6.43 -17.47
C LYS A 26 7.23 -5.67 -18.41
N ASP A 27 7.62 -4.50 -18.86
CA ASP A 27 6.76 -3.66 -19.69
C ASP A 27 6.61 -4.26 -21.10
N GLU A 28 7.69 -4.83 -21.66
CA GLU A 28 7.66 -5.55 -22.94
C GLU A 28 6.77 -6.79 -22.83
N MET A 29 6.93 -7.60 -21.78
CA MET A 29 6.10 -8.79 -21.52
C MET A 29 4.62 -8.44 -21.37
N MET A 30 4.30 -7.33 -20.68
CA MET A 30 2.92 -6.85 -20.54
C MET A 30 2.34 -6.42 -21.89
N GLN A 31 3.14 -5.77 -22.75
CA GLN A 31 2.71 -5.38 -24.09
C GLN A 31 2.53 -6.59 -25.02
N GLU A 32 3.36 -7.62 -24.91
CA GLU A 32 3.17 -8.88 -25.65
C GLU A 32 1.82 -9.52 -25.31
N VAL A 33 1.50 -9.65 -24.02
CA VAL A 33 0.21 -10.19 -23.57
C VAL A 33 -0.95 -9.30 -24.01
N TYR A 34 -0.79 -7.99 -23.94
CA TYR A 34 -1.77 -7.03 -24.43
C TYR A 34 -2.10 -7.28 -25.91
N GLN A 35 -1.07 -7.41 -26.76
CA GLN A 35 -1.24 -7.65 -28.19
C GLN A 35 -1.88 -9.01 -28.46
N GLU A 36 -1.47 -10.06 -27.77
CA GLU A 36 -2.08 -11.39 -27.93
C GLU A 36 -3.60 -11.38 -27.64
N VAL A 37 -4.02 -10.68 -26.57
CA VAL A 37 -5.44 -10.57 -26.20
C VAL A 37 -6.21 -9.73 -27.23
N LEU A 38 -5.57 -8.68 -27.76
CA LEU A 38 -6.14 -7.85 -28.82
C LEU A 38 -6.35 -8.65 -30.12
N ASP A 39 -5.35 -9.47 -30.52
CA ASP A 39 -5.39 -10.31 -31.72
C ASP A 39 -6.48 -11.40 -31.63
N GLN A 40 -6.86 -11.79 -30.40
CA GLN A 40 -8.00 -12.67 -30.12
C GLN A 40 -9.38 -11.95 -30.24
N GLY A 41 -9.38 -10.66 -30.53
CA GLY A 41 -10.60 -9.86 -30.68
C GLY A 41 -11.18 -9.34 -29.35
N SER A 42 -10.45 -9.47 -28.27
CA SER A 42 -10.83 -8.92 -26.95
C SER A 42 -10.27 -7.51 -26.74
N LYS A 43 -10.74 -6.82 -25.69
CA LYS A 43 -10.25 -5.49 -25.31
C LYS A 43 -9.37 -5.62 -24.05
N PRO A 44 -8.05 -5.72 -24.19
CA PRO A 44 -7.16 -5.83 -23.04
C PRO A 44 -7.04 -4.51 -22.30
N TYR A 45 -6.76 -4.59 -21.00
CA TYR A 45 -6.41 -3.46 -20.14
C TYR A 45 -5.25 -3.88 -19.24
N ILE A 46 -4.14 -3.14 -19.25
CA ILE A 46 -3.00 -3.39 -18.39
C ILE A 46 -3.25 -2.75 -17.03
N ILE A 47 -3.32 -3.58 -15.99
CA ILE A 47 -3.32 -3.12 -14.60
C ILE A 47 -1.87 -3.16 -14.11
N PRO A 48 -1.26 -2.01 -13.78
CA PRO A 48 0.11 -1.99 -13.29
C PRO A 48 0.22 -2.68 -11.94
N MET A 49 1.43 -3.04 -11.56
CA MET A 49 1.71 -3.66 -10.27
C MET A 49 1.16 -2.80 -9.11
N GLY A 50 0.39 -3.42 -8.21
CA GLY A 50 -0.30 -2.73 -7.12
C GLY A 50 -1.47 -1.85 -7.55
N ALA A 51 -1.86 -1.83 -8.84
CA ALA A 51 -2.82 -0.87 -9.41
C ALA A 51 -2.46 0.59 -9.11
N SER A 52 -1.15 0.88 -8.90
CA SER A 52 -0.65 2.19 -8.46
C SER A 52 -0.42 3.10 -9.67
N ASN A 53 -1.51 3.64 -10.17
CA ASN A 53 -1.57 4.63 -11.24
C ASN A 53 -2.70 5.64 -10.96
N GLY A 54 -2.85 6.63 -11.84
CA GLY A 54 -3.83 7.70 -11.66
C GLY A 54 -5.27 7.23 -11.46
N ILE A 55 -5.69 6.16 -12.14
CA ILE A 55 -7.05 5.62 -12.00
C ILE A 55 -7.19 4.82 -10.70
N GLY A 56 -6.24 3.93 -10.40
CA GLY A 56 -6.30 3.11 -9.18
C GLY A 56 -6.28 3.92 -7.89
N THR A 57 -5.62 5.06 -7.93
CA THR A 57 -5.52 6.00 -6.79
C THR A 57 -6.86 6.64 -6.42
N LEU A 58 -7.78 6.81 -7.37
CA LEU A 58 -9.11 7.41 -7.11
C LEU A 58 -9.87 6.66 -6.01
N GLY A 59 -9.75 5.33 -5.95
CA GLY A 59 -10.40 4.53 -4.93
C GLY A 59 -9.94 4.85 -3.49
N TYR A 60 -8.69 5.34 -3.32
CA TYR A 60 -8.21 5.76 -2.00
C TYR A 60 -8.50 7.22 -1.68
N ILE A 61 -8.82 8.05 -2.69
CA ILE A 61 -9.46 9.36 -2.45
C ILE A 61 -10.87 9.14 -1.90
N ASP A 62 -11.63 8.19 -2.47
CA ASP A 62 -12.95 7.81 -1.97
C ASP A 62 -12.86 7.20 -0.57
N ALA A 63 -11.86 6.35 -0.29
CA ALA A 63 -11.63 5.82 1.06
C ALA A 63 -11.33 6.92 2.08
N PHE A 64 -10.65 8.00 1.67
CA PHE A 64 -10.46 9.16 2.53
C PHE A 64 -11.80 9.86 2.85
N ASP A 65 -12.68 9.98 1.89
CA ASP A 65 -14.03 10.51 2.14
C ASP A 65 -14.83 9.62 3.11
N GLU A 66 -14.70 8.29 3.02
CA GLU A 66 -15.28 7.34 3.99
C GLU A 66 -14.74 7.57 5.42
N ILE A 67 -13.43 7.87 5.55
CA ILE A 67 -12.83 8.22 6.85
C ILE A 67 -13.50 9.50 7.41
N LEU A 68 -13.67 10.52 6.60
CA LEU A 68 -14.34 11.77 7.04
C LEU A 68 -15.81 11.56 7.43
N GLU A 69 -16.52 10.69 6.70
CA GLU A 69 -17.89 10.30 7.07
C GLU A 69 -17.92 9.54 8.40
N TYR A 70 -16.97 8.64 8.64
CA TYR A 70 -16.82 7.95 9.91
C TYR A 70 -16.55 8.91 11.06
N GLU A 71 -15.65 9.88 10.90
CA GLU A 71 -15.36 10.92 11.87
C GLU A 71 -16.62 11.73 12.22
N LYS A 72 -17.35 12.17 11.20
CA LYS A 72 -18.60 12.91 11.36
C LYS A 72 -19.65 12.10 12.12
N LYS A 73 -19.75 10.81 11.85
CA LYS A 73 -20.73 9.91 12.47
C LYS A 73 -20.41 9.59 13.93
N THR A 74 -19.13 9.43 14.24
CA THR A 74 -18.67 8.95 15.56
C THR A 74 -18.21 10.06 16.50
N GLY A 75 -17.82 11.22 15.95
CA GLY A 75 -17.16 12.29 16.67
C GLY A 75 -15.67 12.01 16.98
N ILE A 76 -15.11 10.89 16.50
CA ILE A 76 -13.70 10.57 16.61
C ILE A 76 -12.97 11.21 15.42
N VAL A 77 -12.06 12.15 15.69
CA VAL A 77 -11.26 12.79 14.64
C VAL A 77 -9.84 12.18 14.68
N PHE A 78 -9.35 11.74 13.54
CA PHE A 78 -7.98 11.24 13.41
C PHE A 78 -7.02 12.37 13.06
N ASP A 79 -5.96 12.50 13.84
CA ASP A 79 -4.91 13.50 13.59
C ASP A 79 -3.90 12.98 12.55
N THR A 80 -3.61 11.68 12.62
CA THR A 80 -2.62 10.99 11.80
C THR A 80 -3.22 9.74 11.16
N ILE A 81 -2.93 9.52 9.88
CA ILE A 81 -3.30 8.30 9.14
C ILE A 81 -2.03 7.63 8.67
N ILE A 82 -1.84 6.36 9.04
CA ILE A 82 -0.64 5.59 8.74
C ILE A 82 -0.96 4.48 7.75
N ASP A 83 -0.16 4.40 6.69
CA ASP A 83 -0.27 3.41 5.61
C ASP A 83 1.04 2.65 5.38
N ALA A 84 0.93 1.41 4.92
CA ALA A 84 2.04 0.61 4.44
C ALA A 84 2.36 0.94 2.98
N VAL A 85 3.52 1.50 2.70
CA VAL A 85 3.90 1.91 1.34
C VAL A 85 4.73 0.82 0.66
N GLY A 86 4.13 0.16 -0.34
CA GLY A 86 4.77 -0.88 -1.17
C GLY A 86 4.75 -0.57 -2.67
N SER A 87 3.86 0.34 -3.12
CA SER A 87 3.77 0.80 -4.51
C SER A 87 3.31 2.26 -4.62
N GLY A 88 2.92 2.88 -3.50
CA GLY A 88 2.57 4.30 -3.41
C GLY A 88 1.12 4.66 -3.68
N GLY A 89 0.32 3.81 -4.34
CA GLY A 89 -1.06 4.16 -4.76
C GLY A 89 -2.01 4.48 -3.60
N THR A 90 -2.02 3.65 -2.56
CA THR A 90 -2.82 3.87 -1.34
C THR A 90 -2.46 5.19 -0.68
N TYR A 91 -1.17 5.37 -0.39
CA TYR A 91 -0.65 6.61 0.20
C TYR A 91 -1.06 7.84 -0.61
N THR A 92 -0.84 7.79 -1.93
CA THR A 92 -1.15 8.92 -2.82
C THR A 92 -2.63 9.29 -2.77
N GLY A 93 -3.53 8.31 -2.77
CA GLY A 93 -4.96 8.57 -2.69
C GLY A 93 -5.38 9.21 -1.36
N LEU A 94 -4.88 8.70 -0.24
CA LEU A 94 -5.11 9.29 1.08
C LEU A 94 -4.54 10.71 1.17
N TYR A 95 -3.34 10.92 0.63
CA TYR A 95 -2.69 12.23 0.59
C TYR A 95 -3.51 13.23 -0.25
N LEU A 96 -3.91 12.85 -1.45
CA LEU A 96 -4.75 13.69 -2.32
C LEU A 96 -6.10 13.98 -1.67
N GLY A 97 -6.75 12.99 -1.06
CA GLY A 97 -7.97 13.17 -0.30
C GLY A 97 -7.79 14.25 0.78
N ASN A 98 -6.72 14.16 1.57
CA ASN A 98 -6.38 15.13 2.62
C ASN A 98 -6.19 16.55 2.09
N VAL A 99 -5.38 16.70 1.02
CA VAL A 99 -5.08 18.01 0.43
C VAL A 99 -6.33 18.63 -0.20
N LEU A 100 -7.06 17.86 -1.00
CA LEU A 100 -8.26 18.33 -1.70
C LEU A 100 -9.42 18.71 -0.75
N ARG A 101 -9.52 18.04 0.40
CA ARG A 101 -10.51 18.34 1.44
C ARG A 101 -10.02 19.34 2.49
N GLN A 102 -8.74 19.77 2.39
CA GLN A 102 -8.10 20.75 3.30
C GLN A 102 -8.22 20.34 4.77
N THR A 103 -8.08 19.04 5.07
CA THR A 103 -8.28 18.53 6.44
C THR A 103 -7.02 18.61 7.29
N HIS A 104 -5.85 18.83 6.69
CA HIS A 104 -4.56 19.03 7.34
C HIS A 104 -4.15 17.90 8.29
N LYS A 105 -4.56 16.67 8.00
CA LYS A 105 -4.11 15.48 8.74
C LYS A 105 -2.68 15.14 8.35
N ASP A 106 -1.95 14.51 9.28
CA ASP A 106 -0.65 13.94 8.97
C ASP A 106 -0.85 12.58 8.26
N ILE A 107 -0.54 12.51 6.97
CA ILE A 107 -0.58 11.27 6.21
C ILE A 107 0.84 10.72 6.16
N VAL A 108 1.04 9.58 6.84
CA VAL A 108 2.36 8.99 7.04
C VAL A 108 2.44 7.64 6.35
N GLY A 109 3.38 7.50 5.44
CA GLY A 109 3.71 6.23 4.83
C GLY A 109 4.89 5.56 5.56
N ILE A 110 4.77 4.28 5.86
CA ILE A 110 5.91 3.46 6.31
C ILE A 110 6.28 2.53 5.15
N ASN A 111 7.45 2.75 4.54
CA ASN A 111 7.87 1.93 3.41
C ASN A 111 8.24 0.51 3.86
N VAL A 112 7.85 -0.47 3.06
CA VAL A 112 8.05 -1.90 3.33
C VAL A 112 8.99 -2.58 2.33
N CYS A 113 9.40 -1.85 1.33
CA CYS A 113 10.46 -2.13 0.34
C CYS A 113 11.05 -0.81 -0.12
N ASP A 114 12.13 -0.84 -0.88
CA ASP A 114 12.83 0.35 -1.39
C ASP A 114 13.14 1.41 -0.31
N ASP A 115 13.44 2.62 -0.67
CA ASP A 115 13.71 3.72 0.25
C ASP A 115 12.69 4.86 0.13
N ALA A 116 12.76 5.82 1.05
CA ALA A 116 11.85 6.96 1.07
C ALA A 116 11.98 7.84 -0.18
N ASP A 117 13.19 8.05 -0.69
CA ASP A 117 13.42 8.88 -1.87
C ASP A 117 12.80 8.27 -3.13
N PHE A 118 12.86 6.94 -3.25
CA PHE A 118 12.16 6.21 -4.31
C PHE A 118 10.65 6.44 -4.23
N PHE A 119 10.05 6.25 -3.05
CA PHE A 119 8.61 6.42 -2.91
C PHE A 119 8.14 7.87 -3.06
N ILE A 120 8.90 8.85 -2.63
CA ILE A 120 8.58 10.25 -2.88
C ILE A 120 8.50 10.54 -4.39
N LYS A 121 9.40 9.96 -5.20
CA LYS A 121 9.35 10.08 -6.66
C LYS A 121 8.14 9.38 -7.26
N GLU A 122 7.85 8.14 -6.82
CA GLU A 122 6.69 7.38 -7.29
C GLU A 122 5.36 8.04 -6.91
N ILE A 123 5.23 8.54 -5.69
CA ILE A 123 4.06 9.28 -5.24
C ILE A 123 3.83 10.52 -6.11
N ASN A 124 4.90 11.29 -6.40
CA ASN A 124 4.80 12.45 -7.28
C ASN A 124 4.35 12.05 -8.70
N ARG A 125 4.91 10.96 -9.26
CA ARG A 125 4.48 10.43 -10.56
C ARG A 125 2.98 10.06 -10.56
N ILE A 126 2.54 9.36 -9.51
CA ILE A 126 1.13 8.94 -9.38
C ILE A 126 0.21 10.17 -9.21
N ILE A 127 0.65 11.20 -8.46
CA ILE A 127 -0.09 12.47 -8.37
C ILE A 127 -0.26 13.06 -9.77
N ASP A 128 0.80 13.19 -10.56
CA ASP A 128 0.75 13.75 -11.91
C ASP A 128 -0.21 12.97 -12.83
N GLU A 129 -0.26 11.65 -12.68
CA GLU A 129 -1.22 10.80 -13.40
C GLU A 129 -2.67 10.94 -12.90
N THR A 130 -2.86 11.28 -11.62
CA THR A 130 -4.19 11.36 -10.99
C THR A 130 -4.87 12.70 -11.26
N LEU A 131 -4.13 13.81 -11.21
CA LEU A 131 -4.68 15.16 -11.32
C LEU A 131 -5.57 15.39 -12.54
N PRO A 132 -5.24 14.88 -13.76
CA PRO A 132 -6.11 15.01 -14.94
C PRO A 132 -7.48 14.36 -14.78
N HIS A 133 -7.62 13.36 -13.91
CA HIS A 133 -8.90 12.70 -13.64
C HIS A 133 -9.76 13.48 -12.63
N LEU A 134 -9.20 14.49 -11.97
CA LEU A 134 -9.85 15.31 -10.95
C LEU A 134 -10.13 16.75 -11.41
N ASP A 135 -9.76 17.09 -12.65
CA ASP A 135 -9.80 18.46 -13.17
C ASP A 135 -9.05 19.47 -12.27
N VAL A 136 -7.91 19.03 -11.69
CA VAL A 136 -7.04 19.81 -10.82
C VAL A 136 -5.69 20.01 -11.50
N GLU A 137 -5.20 21.25 -11.54
CA GLU A 137 -3.92 21.57 -12.21
C GLU A 137 -2.70 21.15 -11.39
N ASP A 138 -2.71 21.41 -10.08
CA ASP A 138 -1.61 21.05 -9.16
C ASP A 138 -2.10 21.01 -7.71
N VAL A 139 -1.30 20.38 -6.84
CA VAL A 139 -1.53 20.27 -5.40
C VAL A 139 -0.25 20.51 -4.62
N ASP A 140 -0.37 20.95 -3.37
CA ASP A 140 0.77 21.01 -2.46
C ASP A 140 1.33 19.61 -2.22
N ARG A 141 2.64 19.43 -2.38
CA ARG A 141 3.38 18.17 -2.20
C ARG A 141 4.43 18.26 -1.09
N SER A 142 4.51 19.40 -0.42
CA SER A 142 5.54 19.68 0.58
C SER A 142 5.40 18.84 1.86
N HIS A 143 4.24 18.22 2.06
CA HIS A 143 3.91 17.43 3.24
C HIS A 143 3.90 15.91 2.98
N ILE A 144 4.50 15.46 1.86
CA ILE A 144 4.71 14.02 1.64
C ILE A 144 5.68 13.50 2.70
N HIS A 145 5.18 12.57 3.53
CA HIS A 145 5.90 12.07 4.71
C HIS A 145 6.05 10.55 4.65
N ILE A 146 7.26 10.08 4.38
CA ILE A 146 7.61 8.66 4.32
C ILE A 146 8.65 8.36 5.39
N ILE A 147 8.31 7.45 6.29
CA ILE A 147 9.22 6.93 7.32
C ILE A 147 9.93 5.70 6.78
N ASP A 148 11.26 5.75 6.77
CA ASP A 148 12.15 4.68 6.34
C ASP A 148 12.68 3.84 7.52
N GLY A 149 13.40 2.73 7.18
CA GLY A 149 14.09 1.89 8.16
C GLY A 149 13.34 0.62 8.58
N TYR A 150 12.13 0.38 8.04
CA TYR A 150 11.29 -0.77 8.38
C TYR A 150 11.17 -1.82 7.29
N VAL A 151 11.92 -1.71 6.20
CA VAL A 151 12.03 -2.73 5.14
C VAL A 151 12.55 -4.07 5.67
N GLY A 152 13.39 -4.02 6.71
CA GLY A 152 13.91 -5.20 7.36
C GLY A 152 14.89 -5.97 6.47
N ARG A 153 14.62 -7.28 6.25
CA ARG A 153 15.44 -8.15 5.42
C ARG A 153 15.20 -8.00 3.92
N GLY A 154 14.21 -7.20 3.52
CA GLY A 154 13.78 -7.02 2.15
C GLY A 154 12.31 -7.36 1.93
N TYR A 155 11.85 -7.16 0.69
CA TYR A 155 10.47 -7.45 0.31
C TYR A 155 10.09 -8.91 0.58
N SER A 156 8.95 -9.13 1.23
CA SER A 156 8.45 -10.46 1.61
C SER A 156 9.35 -11.29 2.55
N LEU A 157 10.44 -10.70 3.05
CA LEU A 157 11.35 -11.34 4.00
C LEU A 157 11.13 -10.75 5.40
N SER A 158 10.45 -11.51 6.26
CA SER A 158 10.12 -11.04 7.61
C SER A 158 11.23 -11.31 8.61
N ARG A 159 11.40 -10.40 9.56
CA ARG A 159 12.18 -10.62 10.80
C ARG A 159 11.30 -11.31 11.82
N LYS A 160 11.92 -11.98 12.80
CA LYS A 160 11.19 -12.64 13.91
C LYS A 160 10.37 -11.65 14.72
N GLU A 161 10.90 -10.45 14.91
CA GLU A 161 10.28 -9.36 15.66
C GLU A 161 9.01 -8.86 14.95
N GLU A 162 9.02 -8.77 13.63
CA GLU A 162 7.85 -8.40 12.81
C GLU A 162 6.76 -9.47 12.93
N LEU A 163 7.10 -10.75 12.81
CA LEU A 163 6.15 -11.85 12.99
C LEU A 163 5.60 -11.92 14.41
N LYS A 164 6.44 -11.61 15.41
CA LYS A 164 6.00 -11.51 16.80
C LYS A 164 5.00 -10.38 17.00
N ALA A 165 5.23 -9.19 16.44
CA ALA A 165 4.30 -8.07 16.51
C ALA A 165 2.93 -8.42 15.91
N ILE A 166 2.90 -9.10 14.74
CA ILE A 166 1.65 -9.63 14.15
C ILE A 166 0.94 -10.58 15.12
N SER A 167 1.68 -11.53 15.69
CA SER A 167 1.12 -12.53 16.62
C SER A 167 0.59 -11.89 17.90
N ASP A 168 1.30 -10.92 18.44
CA ASP A 168 0.88 -10.21 19.66
C ASP A 168 -0.37 -9.37 19.40
N LEU A 169 -0.44 -8.63 18.29
CA LEU A 169 -1.64 -7.90 17.90
C LEU A 169 -2.84 -8.84 17.76
N SER A 170 -2.66 -9.96 17.06
CA SER A 170 -3.75 -10.90 16.82
C SER A 170 -4.30 -11.51 18.11
N ARG A 171 -3.44 -11.80 19.08
CA ARG A 171 -3.84 -12.34 20.40
C ARG A 171 -4.63 -11.33 21.24
N HIS A 172 -4.27 -10.04 21.14
CA HIS A 172 -4.90 -9.01 21.96
C HIS A 172 -6.18 -8.43 21.35
N SER A 173 -6.26 -8.38 20.02
CA SER A 173 -7.34 -7.66 19.32
C SER A 173 -8.16 -8.52 18.36
N GLY A 174 -7.67 -9.70 17.97
CA GLY A 174 -8.25 -10.51 16.90
C GLY A 174 -7.93 -9.99 15.48
N ILE A 175 -7.17 -8.88 15.34
CA ILE A 175 -6.77 -8.34 14.05
C ILE A 175 -5.55 -9.11 13.55
N ILE A 176 -5.63 -9.60 12.31
CA ILE A 176 -4.55 -10.37 11.69
C ILE A 176 -3.98 -9.59 10.51
N LEU A 177 -2.72 -9.17 10.64
CA LEU A 177 -1.98 -8.46 9.60
C LEU A 177 -1.23 -9.44 8.69
N ASP A 178 -0.91 -9.01 7.48
CA ASP A 178 -0.03 -9.74 6.57
C ASP A 178 1.45 -9.50 6.91
N PRO A 179 2.37 -10.42 6.56
CA PRO A 179 3.78 -10.29 6.90
C PRO A 179 4.59 -9.46 5.90
N VAL A 180 4.01 -9.03 4.77
CA VAL A 180 4.73 -8.35 3.69
C VAL A 180 4.59 -6.84 3.82
N TYR A 181 3.37 -6.35 4.04
CA TYR A 181 3.00 -4.94 4.06
C TYR A 181 2.59 -4.47 5.45
N THR A 182 1.36 -4.78 5.84
CA THR A 182 0.74 -4.23 7.06
C THR A 182 1.47 -4.64 8.34
N GLY A 183 2.03 -5.83 8.40
CA GLY A 183 2.80 -6.29 9.56
C GLY A 183 4.12 -5.52 9.75
N LYS A 184 4.83 -5.20 8.65
CA LYS A 184 6.05 -4.37 8.71
C LYS A 184 5.73 -2.93 9.09
N ALA A 185 4.69 -2.35 8.46
CA ALA A 185 4.27 -1.00 8.79
C ALA A 185 3.77 -0.89 10.23
N TYR A 186 3.04 -1.89 10.74
CA TYR A 186 2.62 -1.93 12.13
C TYR A 186 3.81 -2.04 13.10
N TYR A 187 4.80 -2.87 12.76
CA TYR A 187 6.05 -2.95 13.52
C TYR A 187 6.75 -1.59 13.55
N GLY A 188 6.80 -0.89 12.40
CA GLY A 188 7.32 0.47 12.33
C GLY A 188 6.54 1.45 13.19
N LEU A 189 5.20 1.43 13.11
CA LEU A 189 4.33 2.27 13.94
C LEU A 189 4.62 2.11 15.43
N ILE A 190 4.73 0.86 15.94
CA ILE A 190 5.04 0.62 17.37
C ILE A 190 6.36 1.27 17.75
N HIS A 191 7.40 1.10 16.93
CA HIS A 191 8.72 1.67 17.22
C HIS A 191 8.74 3.20 17.13
N GLU A 192 7.99 3.79 16.21
CA GLU A 192 7.88 5.24 16.10
C GLU A 192 7.07 5.83 17.27
N LEU A 193 6.06 5.12 17.76
CA LEU A 193 5.37 5.48 19.01
C LEU A 193 6.31 5.44 20.21
N GLU A 194 7.16 4.43 20.33
CA GLU A 194 8.16 4.33 21.41
C GLU A 194 9.21 5.45 21.35
N LYS A 195 9.51 5.98 20.16
CA LYS A 195 10.41 7.12 19.96
C LYS A 195 9.75 8.48 20.24
N GLY A 196 8.41 8.52 20.38
CA GLY A 196 7.66 9.76 20.55
C GLY A 196 7.40 10.51 19.24
N THR A 197 7.60 9.88 18.07
CA THR A 197 7.37 10.51 16.75
C THR A 197 5.93 11.04 16.64
N PHE A 198 4.98 10.37 17.25
CA PHE A 198 3.56 10.69 17.20
C PHE A 198 2.99 11.26 18.50
N ASP A 199 3.82 11.84 19.40
CA ASP A 199 3.38 12.42 20.68
C ASP A 199 2.37 13.57 20.49
N HIS A 200 2.33 14.18 19.32
CA HIS A 200 1.38 15.22 18.94
C HIS A 200 -0.01 14.67 18.60
N ALA A 201 -0.12 13.41 18.20
CA ALA A 201 -1.37 12.79 17.74
C ALA A 201 -2.18 12.24 18.92
N LYS A 202 -3.49 12.49 18.94
CA LYS A 202 -4.43 11.91 19.89
C LYS A 202 -5.06 10.63 19.37
N ASN A 203 -5.41 10.62 18.08
CA ASN A 203 -6.03 9.48 17.42
C ASN A 203 -5.27 9.16 16.14
N ILE A 204 -4.70 7.99 16.07
CA ILE A 204 -4.00 7.48 14.91
C ILE A 204 -4.87 6.43 14.24
N LEU A 205 -5.10 6.57 12.94
CA LEU A 205 -5.73 5.56 12.11
C LEU A 205 -4.65 4.77 11.38
N PHE A 206 -4.61 3.46 11.60
CA PHE A 206 -3.75 2.56 10.84
C PHE A 206 -4.56 1.88 9.73
N MET A 207 -4.12 2.02 8.47
CA MET A 207 -4.78 1.45 7.31
C MET A 207 -4.45 -0.04 7.17
N HIS A 208 -5.45 -0.90 7.36
CA HIS A 208 -5.33 -2.34 7.16
C HIS A 208 -5.79 -2.71 5.75
N THR A 209 -4.87 -2.75 4.81
CA THR A 209 -5.13 -2.95 3.37
C THR A 209 -5.27 -4.42 2.94
N GLY A 210 -5.33 -5.36 3.88
CA GLY A 210 -5.54 -6.78 3.60
C GLY A 210 -4.26 -7.60 3.56
N GLY A 211 -4.15 -8.55 2.60
CA GLY A 211 -2.94 -9.36 2.41
C GLY A 211 -2.85 -10.63 3.26
N ILE A 212 -3.90 -11.00 3.99
CA ILE A 212 -3.92 -12.14 4.94
C ILE A 212 -3.41 -13.46 4.32
N TYR A 213 -3.64 -13.68 3.03
CA TYR A 213 -3.19 -14.89 2.35
C TYR A 213 -1.67 -15.03 2.31
N GLY A 214 -0.91 -13.94 2.38
CA GLY A 214 0.54 -13.93 2.51
C GLY A 214 1.03 -14.57 3.80
N LEU A 215 0.21 -14.52 4.87
CA LEU A 215 0.54 -15.07 6.18
C LEU A 215 0.72 -16.59 6.15
N PHE A 216 -0.05 -17.31 5.33
CA PHE A 216 0.01 -18.77 5.26
C PHE A 216 1.36 -19.30 4.78
N SER A 217 2.10 -18.51 3.99
CA SER A 217 3.47 -18.84 3.58
C SER A 217 4.47 -18.82 4.73
N LYS A 218 4.14 -18.15 5.85
CA LYS A 218 4.97 -17.98 7.04
C LYS A 218 4.59 -18.90 8.20
N SER A 219 3.70 -19.86 7.99
CA SER A 219 3.21 -20.74 9.06
C SER A 219 4.31 -21.40 9.88
N LYS A 220 5.38 -21.88 9.23
CA LYS A 220 6.54 -22.52 9.91
C LYS A 220 7.41 -21.54 10.71
N GLU A 221 7.31 -20.25 10.44
CA GLU A 221 8.08 -19.21 11.13
C GLU A 221 7.30 -18.62 12.33
N ILE A 222 5.97 -18.80 12.33
CA ILE A 222 5.05 -18.27 13.35
C ILE A 222 4.72 -19.32 14.43
N ILE A 223 4.61 -20.59 14.03
CA ILE A 223 4.32 -21.73 14.90
C ILE A 223 5.62 -22.38 15.36
#